data_37adbc97765f4bcb9ffa0a9d2e490295
#
_entry.id   37adbc97765f4bcb9ffa0a9d2e490295
#
_cell.length_a   1.000
_cell.length_b   1.000
_cell.length_c   1.000
_cell.angle_alpha   90.00
_cell.angle_beta   90.00
_cell.angle_gamma   90.00
#
_symmetry.space_group_name_H-M   'P 1'
#
loop_
_entity.id
_entity.type
_entity.pdbx_description
1 polymer ?
#
loop_
_entity_poly.entity_id
_entity_poly.type
_entity_poly.pdbx_seq_one_letter_code
_entity_poly.pdbx_strand_id
1 'polypeptide(L)'
;IERLEASDVELLKARPNVGDQRIDLTGKLDFKVNDQIDFTLAGNYFDANNHFSPNREWNLVNWQYNPYSENNGFFINGRFRHRIGGVNTDPTAPPALIRNISYTLQYGFEKSFSELGDDRYRDNLFEYGYVGNFDVAWQPEVGIAQDTNSPFVTYDATTGLYLEHFGYSETFAENGYTPSTTINPLLNNYNKGQEVIDFRNYNAYNGYWSDIVNSAYA
;
A
#
# COMPACT_ATOMS: atom_id res chain seq x y z
N ILE A 1 -15.26 4.80 -25.20
CA ILE A 1 -14.76 4.17 -26.46
C ILE A 1 -15.83 3.20 -26.89
N GLU A 2 -16.63 3.55 -27.90
CA GLU A 2 -17.71 2.69 -28.36
C GLU A 2 -17.19 1.46 -29.14
N ARG A 3 -16.02 1.57 -29.76
CA ARG A 3 -15.41 0.50 -30.54
C ARG A 3 -13.91 0.70 -30.64
N LEU A 4 -13.12 -0.36 -30.41
CA LEU A 4 -11.70 -0.41 -30.69
C LEU A 4 -11.48 -0.97 -32.11
N GLU A 5 -10.72 -0.25 -32.92
CA GLU A 5 -10.29 -0.69 -34.25
C GLU A 5 -8.82 -1.10 -34.24
N ALA A 6 -8.40 -1.85 -35.22
CA ALA A 6 -7.01 -2.33 -35.30
C ALA A 6 -5.99 -1.19 -35.43
N SER A 7 -6.42 -0.02 -35.89
CA SER A 7 -5.63 1.21 -35.94
C SER A 7 -5.38 1.88 -34.60
N ASP A 8 -6.19 1.52 -33.59
CA ASP A 8 -6.10 2.12 -32.26
C ASP A 8 -5.10 1.36 -31.36
N VAL A 9 -4.56 0.26 -31.85
CA VAL A 9 -3.65 -0.60 -31.10
C VAL A 9 -2.32 -0.78 -31.82
N GLU A 10 -1.24 -0.73 -31.07
CA GLU A 10 0.10 -1.00 -31.54
C GLU A 10 0.57 -2.39 -31.06
N LEU A 11 1.15 -3.16 -31.96
CA LEU A 11 1.73 -4.46 -31.62
C LEU A 11 3.15 -4.27 -31.04
N LEU A 12 3.29 -4.47 -29.77
CA LEU A 12 4.59 -4.42 -29.09
C LEU A 12 5.22 -5.82 -29.02
N LYS A 13 6.57 -5.87 -29.14
CA LYS A 13 7.33 -7.13 -29.03
C LYS A 13 7.40 -7.66 -27.60
N ALA A 14 7.26 -6.77 -26.61
CA ALA A 14 7.27 -7.10 -25.20
C ALA A 14 6.21 -6.29 -24.48
N ARG A 15 5.74 -6.79 -23.36
CA ARG A 15 4.82 -6.02 -22.51
C ARG A 15 5.56 -4.80 -21.95
N PRO A 16 5.01 -3.59 -22.10
CA PRO A 16 5.60 -2.40 -21.51
C PRO A 16 5.38 -2.37 -19.99
N ASN A 17 6.28 -1.69 -19.30
CA ASN A 17 6.21 -1.46 -17.85
C ASN A 17 5.92 -2.73 -17.02
N VAL A 18 6.52 -3.84 -17.41
CA VAL A 18 6.65 -5.07 -16.62
C VAL A 18 8.11 -5.45 -16.64
N GLY A 19 8.78 -5.26 -15.54
CA GLY A 19 10.20 -5.55 -15.38
C GLY A 19 10.44 -6.15 -14.00
N ASP A 20 11.42 -7.04 -13.93
CA ASP A 20 11.89 -7.63 -12.67
C ASP A 20 13.40 -7.45 -12.58
N GLN A 21 13.83 -6.87 -11.48
CA GLN A 21 15.24 -6.72 -11.15
C GLN A 21 15.45 -7.25 -9.74
N ARG A 22 16.42 -8.16 -9.59
CA ARG A 22 16.78 -8.70 -8.29
C ARG A 22 18.29 -8.75 -8.13
N ILE A 23 18.77 -8.32 -6.99
CA ILE A 23 20.16 -8.42 -6.56
C ILE A 23 20.17 -9.22 -5.27
N ASP A 24 20.96 -10.30 -5.26
CA ASP A 24 21.20 -11.11 -4.08
C ASP A 24 22.69 -11.12 -3.78
N LEU A 25 23.06 -10.74 -2.56
CA LEU A 25 24.43 -10.79 -2.07
C LEU A 25 24.48 -11.75 -0.90
N THR A 26 25.33 -12.76 -1.00
CA THR A 26 25.54 -13.74 0.08
C THR A 26 27.00 -13.78 0.47
N GLY A 27 27.26 -13.74 1.75
CA GLY A 27 28.61 -13.83 2.30
C GLY A 27 28.68 -14.81 3.47
N LYS A 28 29.83 -15.46 3.58
CA LYS A 28 30.14 -16.34 4.71
C LYS A 28 31.61 -16.19 5.08
N LEU A 29 31.88 -16.07 6.36
CA LEU A 29 33.22 -16.05 6.94
C LEU A 29 33.30 -17.11 8.03
N ASP A 30 34.30 -17.97 7.93
CA ASP A 30 34.60 -18.97 8.94
C ASP A 30 35.93 -18.64 9.58
N PHE A 31 35.92 -18.45 10.89
CA PHE A 31 37.09 -18.17 11.70
C PHE A 31 37.39 -19.36 12.59
N LYS A 32 38.59 -19.93 12.45
CA LYS A 32 39.10 -20.92 13.35
C LYS A 32 40.07 -20.27 14.34
N VAL A 33 39.60 -20.10 15.58
CA VAL A 33 40.44 -19.49 16.62
C VAL A 33 41.49 -20.47 17.09
N ASN A 34 41.10 -21.72 17.29
CA ASN A 34 41.97 -22.86 17.61
C ASN A 34 41.24 -24.18 17.24
N ASP A 35 41.81 -25.32 17.57
CA ASP A 35 41.21 -26.63 17.24
C ASP A 35 39.90 -26.91 18.00
N GLN A 36 39.64 -26.16 19.05
CA GLN A 36 38.46 -26.32 19.87
C GLN A 36 37.36 -25.29 19.59
N ILE A 37 37.76 -24.10 19.09
CA ILE A 37 36.84 -22.97 18.93
C ILE A 37 36.78 -22.53 17.47
N ASP A 38 35.59 -22.54 16.93
CA ASP A 38 35.30 -21.96 15.63
C ASP A 38 34.09 -21.01 15.69
N PHE A 39 34.16 -19.98 14.86
CA PHE A 39 33.09 -19.00 14.71
C PHE A 39 32.76 -18.86 13.23
N THR A 40 31.47 -18.85 12.91
CA THR A 40 30.97 -18.60 11.56
C THR A 40 30.10 -17.38 11.59
N LEU A 41 30.32 -16.46 10.67
CA LEU A 41 29.42 -15.37 10.37
C LEU A 41 28.93 -15.55 8.93
N ALA A 42 27.63 -15.60 8.75
CA ALA A 42 27.00 -15.69 7.44
C ALA A 42 25.90 -14.65 7.33
N GLY A 43 25.67 -14.19 6.12
CA GLY A 43 24.58 -13.27 5.88
C GLY A 43 24.23 -13.19 4.41
N ASN A 44 23.04 -12.74 4.15
CA ASN A 44 22.61 -12.37 2.82
C ASN A 44 21.86 -11.04 2.85
N TYR A 45 21.94 -10.34 1.76
CA TYR A 45 21.14 -9.17 1.44
C TYR A 45 20.44 -9.44 0.11
N PHE A 46 19.19 -9.01 0.02
CA PHE A 46 18.48 -9.03 -1.25
C PHE A 46 17.76 -7.70 -1.47
N ASP A 47 17.66 -7.34 -2.72
CA ASP A 47 16.90 -6.19 -3.21
C ASP A 47 16.19 -6.63 -4.49
N ALA A 48 14.89 -6.56 -4.49
CA ALA A 48 14.05 -6.93 -5.61
C ALA A 48 13.03 -5.84 -5.89
N ASN A 49 13.01 -5.39 -7.14
CA ASN A 49 12.08 -4.38 -7.62
C ASN A 49 11.43 -4.90 -8.90
N ASN A 50 10.12 -4.93 -8.92
CA ASN A 50 9.38 -5.36 -10.09
C ASN A 50 8.14 -4.51 -10.33
N HIS A 51 7.83 -4.30 -11.61
CA HIS A 51 6.53 -3.81 -12.05
C HIS A 51 5.72 -4.96 -12.60
N PHE A 52 4.46 -5.00 -12.28
CA PHE A 52 3.58 -6.09 -12.71
C PHE A 52 2.21 -5.58 -13.15
N SER A 53 1.58 -6.35 -14.01
CA SER A 53 0.19 -6.09 -14.40
C SER A 53 -0.76 -6.78 -13.43
N PRO A 54 -1.70 -6.05 -12.80
CA PRO A 54 -2.70 -6.64 -11.92
C PRO A 54 -3.54 -7.72 -12.61
N ASN A 55 -3.91 -7.48 -13.86
CA ASN A 55 -4.64 -8.44 -14.68
C ASN A 55 -4.32 -8.25 -16.18
N ARG A 56 -4.85 -9.14 -17.00
CA ARG A 56 -4.58 -9.15 -18.44
C ARG A 56 -5.16 -7.94 -19.18
N GLU A 57 -6.36 -7.55 -18.82
CA GLU A 57 -7.11 -6.46 -19.43
C GLU A 57 -6.49 -5.11 -19.10
N TRP A 58 -5.96 -4.96 -17.89
CA TRP A 58 -5.25 -3.78 -17.44
C TRP A 58 -4.12 -3.39 -18.39
N ASN A 59 -3.35 -4.36 -18.86
CA ASN A 59 -2.21 -4.11 -19.73
C ASN A 59 -2.58 -3.52 -21.11
N LEU A 60 -3.83 -3.65 -21.55
CA LEU A 60 -4.24 -3.13 -22.86
C LEU A 60 -4.28 -1.59 -22.88
N VAL A 61 -4.71 -0.98 -21.77
CA VAL A 61 -4.99 0.46 -21.73
C VAL A 61 -4.31 1.20 -20.59
N ASN A 62 -3.89 0.48 -19.54
CA ASN A 62 -3.36 1.07 -18.30
C ASN A 62 -1.94 0.62 -17.95
N TRP A 63 -1.19 0.01 -18.88
CA TRP A 63 0.15 -0.51 -18.61
C TRP A 63 1.12 0.52 -18.01
N GLN A 64 0.93 1.80 -18.34
CA GLN A 64 1.73 2.90 -17.82
C GLN A 64 1.55 3.14 -16.30
N TYR A 65 0.49 2.59 -15.73
CA TYR A 65 0.15 2.65 -14.30
C TYR A 65 0.32 1.29 -13.62
N ASN A 66 1.13 0.41 -14.20
CA ASN A 66 1.45 -0.85 -13.54
C ASN A 66 2.07 -0.59 -12.17
N PRO A 67 1.56 -1.19 -11.11
CA PRO A 67 2.11 -1.03 -9.78
C PRO A 67 3.52 -1.62 -9.69
N TYR A 68 4.31 -1.04 -8.82
CA TYR A 68 5.60 -1.58 -8.43
C TYR A 68 5.50 -2.40 -7.14
N SER A 69 6.42 -3.32 -6.98
CA SER A 69 6.65 -4.03 -5.73
C SER A 69 8.15 -3.98 -5.41
N GLU A 70 8.50 -3.34 -4.31
CA GLU A 70 9.86 -3.25 -3.80
C GLU A 70 9.99 -4.15 -2.57
N ASN A 71 10.92 -5.08 -2.61
CA ASN A 71 11.18 -5.99 -1.52
C ASN A 71 12.68 -6.01 -1.25
N ASN A 72 13.09 -5.60 -0.07
CA ASN A 72 14.49 -5.68 0.32
C ASN A 72 14.62 -6.22 1.74
N GLY A 73 15.77 -6.75 2.03
CA GLY A 73 16.02 -7.26 3.35
C GLY A 73 17.41 -7.83 3.52
N PHE A 74 17.72 -8.15 4.75
CA PHE A 74 18.97 -8.80 5.08
C PHE A 74 18.78 -9.80 6.21
N PHE A 75 19.60 -10.81 6.18
CA PHE A 75 19.73 -11.81 7.21
C PHE A 75 21.19 -11.94 7.63
N ILE A 76 21.44 -11.94 8.92
CA ILE A 76 22.78 -12.18 9.51
C ILE A 76 22.66 -13.32 10.49
N ASN A 77 23.57 -14.26 10.41
CA ASN A 77 23.69 -15.40 11.31
C ASN A 77 25.08 -15.52 11.88
N GLY A 78 25.20 -15.53 13.19
CA GLY A 78 26.45 -15.82 13.91
C GLY A 78 26.34 -17.19 14.59
N ARG A 79 27.33 -18.04 14.39
CA ARG A 79 27.44 -19.34 15.03
C ARG A 79 28.80 -19.47 15.71
N PHE A 80 28.76 -19.70 17.00
CA PHE A 80 29.91 -20.03 17.83
C PHE A 80 29.86 -21.50 18.20
N ARG A 81 30.94 -22.22 18.00
CA ARG A 81 31.07 -23.62 18.40
C ARG A 81 32.34 -23.80 19.22
N HIS A 82 32.16 -24.44 20.36
CA HIS A 82 33.28 -24.81 21.21
C HIS A 82 33.20 -26.31 21.55
N ARG A 83 34.32 -26.98 21.37
CA ARG A 83 34.54 -28.38 21.68
C ARG A 83 35.47 -28.47 22.87
N ILE A 84 35.01 -29.06 23.97
CA ILE A 84 35.79 -29.28 25.17
C ILE A 84 36.17 -30.75 25.22
N GLY A 85 37.44 -30.99 25.36
CA GLY A 85 38.02 -32.34 25.42
C GLY A 85 38.90 -32.64 24.22
N GLY A 86 40.13 -32.94 24.46
CA GLY A 86 41.07 -33.49 23.50
C GLY A 86 41.20 -35.01 23.71
N VAL A 87 41.76 -35.69 22.73
CA VAL A 87 42.20 -37.08 22.92
C VAL A 87 43.25 -37.04 23.97
N ASN A 88 42.95 -37.54 25.19
CA ASN A 88 43.95 -37.71 26.20
C ASN A 88 44.85 -38.85 25.74
N THR A 89 46.04 -38.52 25.30
CA THR A 89 47.04 -39.48 24.84
C THR A 89 47.85 -40.08 25.97
N ASP A 90 47.58 -39.68 27.22
CA ASP A 90 48.25 -40.25 28.39
C ASP A 90 47.54 -41.55 28.80
N PRO A 91 48.18 -42.73 28.62
CA PRO A 91 47.59 -44.03 28.98
C PRO A 91 47.44 -44.25 30.49
N THR A 92 48.04 -43.37 31.28
CA THR A 92 48.00 -43.49 32.77
C THR A 92 46.94 -42.60 33.39
N ALA A 93 46.29 -41.72 32.63
CA ALA A 93 45.26 -40.81 33.13
C ALA A 93 43.96 -41.56 33.46
N PRO A 94 43.29 -41.26 34.58
CA PRO A 94 42.05 -41.91 34.92
C PRO A 94 40.99 -41.66 33.84
N PRO A 95 40.11 -42.62 33.53
CA PRO A 95 39.11 -42.47 32.50
C PRO A 95 38.13 -41.30 32.87
N ALA A 96 38.18 -40.25 32.10
CA ALA A 96 37.25 -39.17 32.29
C ALA A 96 35.79 -39.65 32.01
N LEU A 97 34.88 -39.32 32.90
CA LEU A 97 33.46 -39.71 32.81
C LEU A 97 32.80 -39.07 31.56
N ILE A 98 33.30 -37.91 31.14
CA ILE A 98 32.82 -37.16 29.95
C ILE A 98 34.06 -36.81 29.12
N ARG A 99 34.14 -37.35 27.92
CA ARG A 99 35.34 -37.19 27.06
C ARG A 99 35.19 -36.16 25.95
N ASN A 100 34.03 -35.93 25.45
CA ASN A 100 33.84 -34.96 24.35
C ASN A 100 32.51 -34.22 24.56
N ILE A 101 32.63 -32.96 24.96
CA ILE A 101 31.51 -32.03 25.01
C ILE A 101 31.64 -31.05 23.87
N SER A 102 30.60 -30.86 23.09
CA SER A 102 30.54 -29.75 22.15
C SER A 102 29.25 -28.99 22.37
N TYR A 103 29.33 -27.69 22.37
CA TYR A 103 28.15 -26.85 22.33
C TYR A 103 28.26 -25.84 21.19
N THR A 104 27.10 -25.49 20.67
CA THR A 104 26.95 -24.51 19.61
C THR A 104 25.95 -23.46 20.05
N LEU A 105 26.36 -22.21 20.04
CA LEU A 105 25.48 -21.06 20.20
C LEU A 105 25.28 -20.43 18.81
N GLN A 106 24.04 -20.21 18.44
CA GLN A 106 23.68 -19.62 17.18
C GLN A 106 22.70 -18.47 17.42
N TYR A 107 22.97 -17.34 16.76
CA TYR A 107 22.10 -16.18 16.73
C TYR A 107 21.82 -15.77 15.30
N GLY A 108 20.56 -15.56 14.97
CA GLY A 108 20.12 -15.05 13.67
C GLY A 108 19.31 -13.78 13.85
N PHE A 109 19.51 -12.84 12.97
CA PHE A 109 18.70 -11.63 12.86
C PHE A 109 18.31 -11.43 11.41
N GLU A 110 17.01 -11.18 11.19
CA GLU A 110 16.42 -10.91 9.87
C GLU A 110 15.58 -9.65 9.93
N LYS A 111 15.70 -8.84 8.89
CA LYS A 111 14.81 -7.70 8.66
C LYS A 111 14.46 -7.67 7.19
N SER A 112 13.18 -7.58 6.91
CA SER A 112 12.66 -7.38 5.56
C SER A 112 11.74 -6.17 5.50
N PHE A 113 11.72 -5.54 4.35
CA PHE A 113 10.83 -4.44 4.00
C PHE A 113 10.14 -4.81 2.69
N SER A 114 8.84 -4.56 2.62
CA SER A 114 8.05 -4.77 1.41
C SER A 114 7.14 -3.57 1.22
N GLU A 115 7.17 -3.02 0.02
CA GLU A 115 6.34 -1.91 -0.41
C GLU A 115 5.66 -2.27 -1.71
N LEU A 116 4.37 -1.94 -1.79
CA LEU A 116 3.55 -2.07 -2.99
C LEU A 116 2.91 -0.72 -3.25
N GLY A 117 3.08 -0.20 -4.45
CA GLY A 117 2.58 1.14 -4.73
C GLY A 117 2.50 1.45 -6.23
N ASP A 118 2.16 2.68 -6.49
CA ASP A 118 2.13 3.29 -7.81
C ASP A 118 3.26 4.33 -7.90
N ASP A 119 4.08 4.28 -8.94
CA ASP A 119 5.22 5.19 -9.13
C ASP A 119 4.84 6.65 -9.14
N ARG A 120 3.61 6.94 -9.56
CA ARG A 120 3.13 8.31 -9.73
C ARG A 120 2.75 8.95 -8.41
N TYR A 121 2.11 8.18 -7.52
CA TYR A 121 1.54 8.74 -6.29
C TYR A 121 2.36 8.40 -5.06
N ARG A 122 3.00 7.23 -5.02
CA ARG A 122 3.76 6.74 -3.86
C ARG A 122 3.05 7.03 -2.53
N ASP A 123 3.59 7.92 -1.72
CA ASP A 123 3.02 8.28 -0.42
C ASP A 123 1.91 9.35 -0.50
N ASN A 124 1.63 9.89 -1.69
CA ASN A 124 0.64 10.94 -1.89
C ASN A 124 -0.79 10.36 -2.03
N LEU A 125 -1.26 9.71 -0.99
CA LEU A 125 -2.56 9.02 -0.97
C LEU A 125 -3.74 9.95 -1.30
N PHE A 126 -3.64 11.23 -0.93
CA PHE A 126 -4.71 12.22 -1.19
C PHE A 126 -4.77 12.68 -2.65
N GLU A 127 -3.74 12.41 -3.44
CA GLU A 127 -3.74 12.70 -4.87
C GLU A 127 -4.37 11.55 -5.67
N TYR A 128 -4.49 10.38 -5.05
CA TYR A 128 -5.05 9.20 -5.69
C TYR A 128 -6.54 9.39 -5.97
N GLY A 129 -6.93 9.37 -7.25
CA GLY A 129 -8.31 9.63 -7.67
C GLY A 129 -8.77 11.08 -7.51
N TYR A 130 -7.90 12.00 -7.09
CA TYR A 130 -8.26 13.41 -6.99
C TYR A 130 -8.53 14.00 -8.37
N VAL A 131 -9.70 14.58 -8.54
CA VAL A 131 -10.15 15.16 -9.82
C VAL A 131 -10.28 16.70 -9.76
N GLY A 132 -10.43 17.24 -8.55
CA GLY A 132 -10.61 18.67 -8.33
C GLY A 132 -11.32 18.95 -7.03
N ASN A 133 -11.62 20.22 -6.80
CA ASN A 133 -12.35 20.68 -5.64
C ASN A 133 -13.84 20.77 -5.96
N PHE A 134 -14.67 20.35 -5.01
CA PHE A 134 -16.10 20.54 -5.05
C PHE A 134 -16.50 21.53 -3.95
N ASP A 135 -17.22 22.58 -4.34
CA ASP A 135 -17.81 23.50 -3.37
C ASP A 135 -19.06 22.83 -2.77
N VAL A 136 -19.05 22.72 -1.46
CA VAL A 136 -20.08 22.05 -0.70
C VAL A 136 -20.74 23.04 0.23
N ALA A 137 -22.04 23.09 0.19
CA ALA A 137 -22.85 23.83 1.15
C ALA A 137 -23.55 22.83 2.09
N TRP A 138 -23.47 23.11 3.38
CA TRP A 138 -24.16 22.35 4.40
C TRP A 138 -25.52 22.97 4.66
N GLN A 139 -26.57 22.25 4.43
CA GLN A 139 -27.94 22.69 4.73
C GLN A 139 -28.48 21.93 5.94
N PRO A 140 -29.12 22.64 6.89
CA PRO A 140 -29.75 21.95 8.01
C PRO A 140 -30.92 21.10 7.52
N GLU A 141 -30.95 19.87 7.98
CA GLU A 141 -32.14 19.01 7.80
C GLU A 141 -33.12 19.30 8.93
N VAL A 142 -34.24 19.85 8.54
CA VAL A 142 -35.29 20.23 9.48
C VAL A 142 -36.59 19.56 9.12
N GLY A 143 -37.34 19.16 10.12
CA GLY A 143 -38.69 18.63 9.97
C GLY A 143 -39.61 19.22 11.01
N ILE A 144 -40.92 18.95 10.91
CA ILE A 144 -41.90 19.38 11.91
C ILE A 144 -41.65 18.59 13.20
N ALA A 145 -41.39 19.32 14.28
CA ALA A 145 -41.14 18.71 15.57
C ALA A 145 -42.42 18.01 16.11
N GLN A 146 -42.25 16.78 16.57
CA GLN A 146 -43.30 16.05 17.26
C GLN A 146 -43.30 16.34 18.75
N ASP A 147 -42.17 16.67 19.31
CA ASP A 147 -42.01 17.10 20.71
C ASP A 147 -41.39 18.49 20.77
N THR A 148 -42.13 19.47 21.16
CA THR A 148 -41.69 20.87 21.28
C THR A 148 -40.75 21.13 22.46
N ASN A 149 -40.55 20.17 23.36
CA ASN A 149 -39.66 20.28 24.51
C ASN A 149 -38.24 19.79 24.19
N SER A 150 -37.98 19.24 22.99
CA SER A 150 -36.66 18.81 22.59
C SER A 150 -35.70 20.01 22.46
N PRO A 151 -34.44 19.90 22.93
CA PRO A 151 -33.43 20.99 22.85
C PRO A 151 -33.04 21.31 21.40
N PHE A 152 -33.39 20.47 20.44
CA PHE A 152 -33.12 20.64 19.01
C PHE A 152 -34.28 21.27 18.24
N VAL A 153 -35.30 21.71 18.94
CA VAL A 153 -36.49 22.33 18.34
C VAL A 153 -36.42 23.84 18.42
N THR A 154 -36.68 24.48 17.31
CA THR A 154 -36.79 25.94 17.18
C THR A 154 -38.12 26.33 16.63
N TYR A 155 -38.68 27.46 17.11
CA TYR A 155 -39.91 28.00 16.52
C TYR A 155 -39.58 28.87 15.33
N ASP A 156 -40.12 28.53 14.16
CA ASP A 156 -40.02 29.36 12.96
C ASP A 156 -41.24 30.31 12.87
N ALA A 157 -40.98 31.58 13.11
CA ALA A 157 -41.99 32.61 13.07
C ALA A 157 -42.56 32.87 11.67
N THR A 158 -41.87 32.46 10.62
CA THR A 158 -42.32 32.63 9.22
C THR A 158 -43.38 31.61 8.85
N THR A 159 -43.20 30.37 9.27
CA THR A 159 -44.14 29.28 8.98
C THR A 159 -45.11 29.03 10.13
N GLY A 160 -44.82 29.56 11.33
CA GLY A 160 -45.59 29.31 12.52
C GLY A 160 -45.45 27.89 13.09
N LEU A 161 -44.45 27.17 12.67
CA LEU A 161 -44.22 25.77 13.04
C LEU A 161 -43.00 25.62 13.98
N TYR A 162 -43.05 24.57 14.77
CA TYR A 162 -41.86 24.11 15.52
C TYR A 162 -41.08 23.14 14.64
N LEU A 163 -39.82 23.47 14.38
CA LEU A 163 -38.91 22.69 13.53
C LEU A 163 -37.85 22.00 14.39
N GLU A 164 -37.72 20.72 14.17
CA GLU A 164 -36.65 19.91 14.78
C GLU A 164 -35.51 19.72 13.79
N HIS A 165 -34.27 19.96 14.27
CA HIS A 165 -33.05 19.75 13.49
C HIS A 165 -32.56 18.33 13.66
N PHE A 166 -32.50 17.56 12.57
CA PHE A 166 -32.04 16.17 12.57
C PHE A 166 -30.53 16.04 12.23
N GLY A 167 -29.98 17.04 11.58
CA GLY A 167 -28.61 17.03 11.12
C GLY A 167 -28.35 18.07 10.05
N TYR A 168 -27.34 17.81 9.26
CA TYR A 168 -26.98 18.62 8.09
C TYR A 168 -26.80 17.73 6.88
N SER A 169 -27.40 18.08 5.77
CA SER A 169 -27.13 17.48 4.48
C SER A 169 -26.16 18.31 3.67
N GLU A 170 -25.32 17.60 2.95
CA GLU A 170 -24.36 18.18 2.03
C GLU A 170 -25.03 18.43 0.68
N THR A 171 -24.99 19.67 0.21
CA THR A 171 -25.46 20.01 -1.13
C THR A 171 -24.31 20.57 -1.95
N PHE A 172 -24.28 20.20 -3.22
CA PHE A 172 -23.30 20.74 -4.16
C PHE A 172 -23.89 21.97 -4.84
N ALA A 173 -23.12 23.06 -4.82
CA ALA A 173 -23.50 24.25 -5.58
C ALA A 173 -23.43 23.94 -7.08
N GLU A 174 -24.41 24.42 -7.83
CA GLU A 174 -24.34 24.44 -9.28
C GLU A 174 -23.08 25.21 -9.70
N ASN A 175 -22.23 24.63 -10.53
CA ASN A 175 -20.87 25.11 -10.87
C ASN A 175 -19.85 25.11 -9.71
N GLY A 176 -20.13 24.41 -8.63
CA GLY A 176 -19.23 24.26 -7.49
C GLY A 176 -18.10 23.26 -7.69
N TYR A 177 -17.73 22.93 -8.93
CA TYR A 177 -16.61 22.06 -9.25
C TYR A 177 -15.50 22.81 -9.94
N THR A 178 -14.32 22.79 -9.33
CA THR A 178 -13.08 23.34 -9.92
C THR A 178 -12.14 22.19 -10.24
N PRO A 179 -11.97 21.84 -11.51
CA PRO A 179 -11.11 20.73 -11.92
C PRO A 179 -9.64 20.99 -11.58
N SER A 180 -8.93 19.93 -11.19
CA SER A 180 -7.48 20.00 -11.00
C SER A 180 -6.78 20.05 -12.36
N THR A 181 -5.84 20.98 -12.52
CA THR A 181 -5.03 21.10 -13.73
C THR A 181 -3.67 20.41 -13.61
N THR A 182 -3.26 20.04 -12.41
CA THR A 182 -1.95 19.46 -12.11
C THR A 182 -2.02 18.00 -11.71
N ILE A 183 -3.03 17.65 -10.93
CA ILE A 183 -3.23 16.29 -10.43
C ILE A 183 -4.24 15.62 -11.35
N ASN A 184 -3.92 14.43 -11.86
CA ASN A 184 -4.79 13.65 -12.74
C ASN A 184 -5.38 14.40 -13.94
N PRO A 185 -4.59 15.09 -14.76
CA PRO A 185 -5.11 15.96 -15.82
C PRO A 185 -5.95 15.22 -16.87
N LEU A 186 -5.77 13.92 -17.05
CA LEU A 186 -6.59 13.12 -17.96
C LEU A 186 -8.00 12.89 -17.40
N LEU A 187 -8.13 12.60 -16.11
CA LEU A 187 -9.42 12.49 -15.43
C LEU A 187 -10.14 13.83 -15.44
N ASN A 188 -9.40 14.91 -15.29
CA ASN A 188 -9.90 16.26 -15.37
C ASN A 188 -10.51 16.59 -16.74
N ASN A 189 -9.88 16.18 -17.82
CA ASN A 189 -10.41 16.36 -19.18
C ASN A 189 -11.68 15.55 -19.42
N TYR A 190 -11.83 14.40 -18.77
CA TYR A 190 -13.01 13.57 -18.85
C TYR A 190 -14.17 14.14 -18.01
N ASN A 191 -13.85 14.69 -16.85
CA ASN A 191 -14.82 15.18 -15.88
C ASN A 191 -15.10 16.68 -16.08
N LYS A 192 -15.50 17.10 -17.27
CA LYS A 192 -15.80 18.51 -17.53
C LYS A 192 -17.17 18.91 -16.97
N GLY A 193 -17.13 19.82 -15.99
CA GLY A 193 -18.25 20.71 -15.68
C GLY A 193 -19.51 20.00 -15.21
N GLN A 194 -20.62 20.34 -15.84
CA GLN A 194 -21.98 19.96 -15.44
C GLN A 194 -22.20 18.43 -15.34
N GLU A 195 -21.59 17.65 -16.22
CA GLU A 195 -21.74 16.19 -16.21
C GLU A 195 -21.24 15.55 -14.90
N VAL A 196 -20.15 16.05 -14.34
CA VAL A 196 -19.65 15.57 -13.05
C VAL A 196 -20.58 15.98 -11.92
N ILE A 197 -21.08 17.19 -11.96
CA ILE A 197 -22.02 17.72 -10.96
C ILE A 197 -23.33 16.94 -11.02
N ASP A 198 -23.89 16.76 -12.22
CA ASP A 198 -25.12 15.99 -12.42
C ASP A 198 -24.95 14.52 -12.01
N PHE A 199 -23.84 13.92 -12.37
CA PHE A 199 -23.51 12.57 -11.97
C PHE A 199 -23.34 12.47 -10.45
N ARG A 200 -22.66 13.42 -9.84
CA ARG A 200 -22.48 13.48 -8.41
C ARG A 200 -23.78 13.76 -7.67
N ASN A 201 -24.61 14.64 -8.15
CA ASN A 201 -25.94 14.89 -7.61
C ASN A 201 -26.86 13.67 -7.71
N TYR A 202 -26.77 12.91 -8.80
CA TYR A 202 -27.56 11.71 -9.03
C TYR A 202 -27.10 10.54 -8.16
N ASN A 203 -25.76 10.38 -8.01
CA ASN A 203 -25.17 9.29 -7.26
C ASN A 203 -24.48 9.75 -5.99
N ALA A 204 -24.76 10.93 -5.53
CA ALA A 204 -23.93 11.77 -4.69
C ALA A 204 -23.22 11.07 -3.52
N TYR A 205 -23.56 9.92 -3.15
CA TYR A 205 -22.92 9.17 -2.08
C TYR A 205 -23.12 7.67 -2.20
N ASN A 206 -23.80 7.20 -3.25
CA ASN A 206 -24.19 5.81 -3.34
C ASN A 206 -23.16 4.91 -3.99
N GLY A 207 -21.92 5.17 -3.85
CA GLY A 207 -20.95 4.18 -4.20
C GLY A 207 -19.94 4.58 -5.28
N TYR A 208 -20.12 5.68 -6.03
CA TYR A 208 -19.16 6.02 -7.08
C TYR A 208 -17.77 6.36 -6.53
N TRP A 209 -17.70 7.06 -5.40
CA TRP A 209 -16.46 7.25 -4.70
C TRP A 209 -15.91 5.94 -4.11
N SER A 210 -16.79 5.10 -3.59
CA SER A 210 -16.39 3.78 -3.15
C SER A 210 -15.95 2.91 -4.33
N ASP A 211 -16.56 3.06 -5.50
CA ASP A 211 -16.20 2.32 -6.69
C ASP A 211 -14.91 2.85 -7.34
N ILE A 212 -14.69 4.16 -7.37
CA ILE A 212 -13.40 4.73 -7.80
C ILE A 212 -12.30 4.35 -6.80
N VAL A 213 -12.53 4.52 -5.52
CA VAL A 213 -11.55 4.16 -4.48
C VAL A 213 -11.34 2.65 -4.47
N ASN A 214 -12.39 1.84 -4.53
CA ASN A 214 -12.28 0.39 -4.56
C ASN A 214 -11.67 -0.13 -5.87
N SER A 215 -11.94 0.50 -7.02
CA SER A 215 -11.29 0.13 -8.28
C SER A 215 -9.83 0.57 -8.34
N ALA A 216 -9.44 1.53 -7.55
CA ALA A 216 -8.06 1.96 -7.40
C ALA A 216 -7.25 1.03 -6.46
N TYR A 217 -7.93 0.28 -5.59
CA TYR A 217 -7.33 -0.69 -4.66
C TYR A 217 -7.57 -2.16 -5.07
N ALA A 218 -8.30 -2.41 -6.14
CA ALA A 218 -8.56 -3.73 -6.71
C ALA A 218 -7.66 -4.03 -7.91
#